data_9c1f37aee157869e9b87a40337a8cef7
#
_entry.id   9c1f37aee157869e9b87a40337a8cef7
#
_cell.length_a   1.000
_cell.length_b   1.000
_cell.length_c   1.000
_cell.angle_alpha   90.00
_cell.angle_beta   90.00
_cell.angle_gamma   90.00
#
_symmetry.space_group_name_H-M   'P 1'
#
loop_
_entity.id
_entity.type
_entity.pdbx_description
1 polymer ?
#
loop_
_entity_poly.entity_id
_entity_poly.type
_entity_poly.pdbx_seq_one_letter_code
_entity_poly.pdbx_strand_id
1 'polypeptide(L)'
;MNSVACTPRRTTARSAGVLVAIAAALVTACSGDSVTQPNLTARNGGLLLTDASTALVSVEALARDTAIAIGVTHSFSFGKRGGTIDMRDETGLRIDIPENAIPGNSLTIVVTALPGKAVAYDFQPHGTVFLKPLTFRHELKNTSWDKLRVKGTLNGGYFKDASQIDLTNGIARLDELFPVTLKSSEVSFSIKHFSGYMVSGGRSSVSSNHSDF
;
A
#
# COMPACT_ATOMS: atom_id res chain seq x y z
N MET A 1 5.05 34.09 51.90
CA MET A 1 4.99 32.99 52.88
C MET A 1 3.57 32.48 52.93
N ASN A 2 3.27 31.39 52.24
CA ASN A 2 2.18 30.46 52.56
C ASN A 2 2.33 29.26 51.66
N SER A 3 2.86 28.20 52.26
CA SER A 3 3.07 26.88 51.66
C SER A 3 1.80 26.07 51.83
N VAL A 4 1.20 25.55 50.75
CA VAL A 4 0.10 24.62 50.81
C VAL A 4 0.60 23.26 50.31
N ALA A 5 0.75 22.33 51.26
CA ALA A 5 1.09 20.94 51.01
C ALA A 5 -0.15 20.18 50.49
N CYS A 6 0.01 19.50 49.36
CA CYS A 6 -1.02 18.62 48.80
C CYS A 6 -0.62 17.17 49.05
N THR A 7 -1.46 16.46 49.83
CA THR A 7 -1.30 15.06 50.24
C THR A 7 -1.75 14.10 49.11
N PRO A 8 -1.06 13.01 48.81
CA PRO A 8 -1.55 12.04 47.85
C PRO A 8 -2.55 11.04 48.49
N ARG A 9 -3.71 10.91 47.85
CA ARG A 9 -4.74 9.92 48.17
C ARG A 9 -4.37 8.55 47.57
N ARG A 10 -4.11 7.60 48.45
CA ARG A 10 -3.96 6.17 48.06
C ARG A 10 -5.35 5.60 47.81
N THR A 11 -5.59 5.08 46.61
CA THR A 11 -6.71 4.22 46.27
C THR A 11 -6.25 2.76 46.20
N THR A 12 -6.75 1.94 47.11
CA THR A 12 -6.59 0.51 47.17
C THR A 12 -7.50 -0.15 46.14
N ALA A 13 -6.94 -0.82 45.14
CA ALA A 13 -7.68 -1.68 44.22
C ALA A 13 -7.92 -3.06 44.84
N ARG A 14 -9.18 -3.45 44.97
CA ARG A 14 -9.60 -4.79 45.34
C ARG A 14 -9.64 -5.66 44.07
N SER A 15 -8.82 -6.70 44.07
CA SER A 15 -8.84 -7.76 43.08
C SER A 15 -9.99 -8.74 43.38
N ALA A 16 -10.97 -8.83 42.49
CA ALA A 16 -11.97 -9.91 42.46
C ALA A 16 -11.51 -10.97 41.45
N GLY A 17 -11.14 -12.15 41.95
CA GLY A 17 -10.84 -13.30 41.14
C GLY A 17 -12.12 -13.92 40.56
N VAL A 18 -12.15 -14.13 39.26
CA VAL A 18 -13.16 -14.92 38.57
C VAL A 18 -12.53 -16.24 38.14
N LEU A 19 -12.93 -17.31 38.79
CA LEU A 19 -12.68 -18.69 38.39
C LEU A 19 -13.56 -19.03 37.18
N VAL A 20 -12.96 -19.27 36.01
CA VAL A 20 -13.67 -19.82 34.86
C VAL A 20 -13.38 -21.32 34.79
N ALA A 21 -14.43 -22.11 34.97
CA ALA A 21 -14.42 -23.56 34.83
C ALA A 21 -14.38 -23.92 33.33
N ILE A 22 -13.39 -24.75 32.96
CA ILE A 22 -13.23 -25.31 31.61
C ILE A 22 -14.09 -26.59 31.56
N ALA A 23 -15.17 -26.55 30.79
CA ALA A 23 -15.93 -27.76 30.42
C ALA A 23 -15.34 -28.33 29.12
N ALA A 24 -14.69 -29.48 29.22
CA ALA A 24 -14.26 -30.27 28.08
C ALA A 24 -15.45 -31.03 27.49
N ALA A 25 -15.87 -30.67 26.29
CA ALA A 25 -16.83 -31.45 25.50
C ALA A 25 -16.07 -32.38 24.54
N LEU A 26 -16.10 -33.65 24.81
CA LEU A 26 -15.69 -34.73 23.91
C LEU A 26 -16.75 -34.87 22.82
N VAL A 27 -16.40 -34.57 21.58
CA VAL A 27 -17.23 -34.89 20.42
C VAL A 27 -16.69 -36.17 19.78
N THR A 28 -17.45 -37.21 19.90
CA THR A 28 -17.27 -38.52 19.27
C THR A 28 -17.34 -38.40 17.75
N ALA A 29 -16.34 -38.98 17.09
CA ALA A 29 -16.33 -39.19 15.65
C ALA A 29 -17.41 -40.17 15.24
N CYS A 30 -18.30 -39.77 14.32
CA CYS A 30 -19.03 -40.71 13.48
C CYS A 30 -18.32 -40.86 12.15
N SER A 31 -17.85 -42.05 11.95
CA SER A 31 -17.35 -42.59 10.68
C SER A 31 -18.50 -42.91 9.73
N GLY A 32 -18.28 -42.64 8.47
CA GLY A 32 -18.95 -43.37 7.41
C GLY A 32 -19.97 -42.57 6.60
N ASP A 33 -19.54 -42.13 5.44
CA ASP A 33 -20.26 -42.40 4.20
C ASP A 33 -19.30 -42.19 3.04
N SER A 34 -18.97 -43.31 2.42
CA SER A 34 -18.27 -43.33 1.14
C SER A 34 -19.19 -42.79 0.05
N VAL A 35 -19.06 -41.52 -0.26
CA VAL A 35 -19.66 -40.95 -1.45
C VAL A 35 -18.91 -41.49 -2.65
N THR A 36 -19.56 -42.40 -3.36
CA THR A 36 -19.17 -42.93 -4.66
C THR A 36 -18.92 -41.77 -5.62
N GLN A 37 -17.65 -41.52 -5.93
CA GLN A 37 -17.29 -40.58 -6.99
C GLN A 37 -17.84 -41.06 -8.33
N PRO A 38 -18.59 -40.22 -9.07
CA PRO A 38 -18.85 -40.55 -10.48
C PRO A 38 -17.52 -40.44 -11.22
N ASN A 39 -17.18 -41.56 -11.86
CA ASN A 39 -16.03 -41.72 -12.72
C ASN A 39 -16.20 -40.81 -13.96
N LEU A 40 -15.71 -39.56 -13.87
CA LEU A 40 -15.59 -38.66 -15.01
C LEU A 40 -14.35 -39.03 -15.79
N THR A 41 -14.55 -39.79 -16.83
CA THR A 41 -13.55 -40.08 -17.85
C THR A 41 -12.97 -38.76 -18.35
N ALA A 42 -11.71 -38.47 -18.02
CA ALA A 42 -11.00 -37.30 -18.45
C ALA A 42 -10.85 -37.29 -19.97
N ARG A 43 -11.68 -36.47 -20.64
CA ARG A 43 -11.37 -36.03 -22.00
C ARG A 43 -10.39 -34.87 -21.87
N ASN A 44 -9.24 -35.02 -22.50
CA ASN A 44 -8.16 -34.05 -22.58
C ASN A 44 -8.65 -32.62 -22.85
N GLY A 45 -8.55 -31.78 -21.84
CA GLY A 45 -8.85 -30.38 -21.86
C GLY A 45 -8.61 -29.88 -20.42
N GLY A 46 -7.33 -29.93 -20.00
CA GLY A 46 -6.92 -29.51 -18.67
C GLY A 46 -7.23 -28.04 -18.46
N LEU A 47 -8.39 -27.74 -17.86
CA LEU A 47 -8.56 -26.54 -17.07
C LEU A 47 -7.73 -26.74 -15.82
N LEU A 48 -6.47 -26.33 -15.87
CA LEU A 48 -5.72 -26.01 -14.68
C LEU A 48 -6.50 -24.89 -14.00
N LEU A 49 -7.26 -25.24 -12.95
CA LEU A 49 -7.60 -24.29 -11.92
C LEU A 49 -6.25 -23.90 -11.29
N THR A 50 -5.56 -22.98 -11.95
CA THR A 50 -4.50 -22.23 -11.29
C THR A 50 -5.19 -21.53 -10.14
N ASP A 51 -4.83 -21.92 -8.90
CA ASP A 51 -4.99 -21.05 -7.76
C ASP A 51 -4.78 -19.62 -8.24
N ALA A 52 -5.76 -18.76 -7.98
CA ALA A 52 -5.62 -17.34 -8.19
C ALA A 52 -4.67 -16.81 -7.10
N SER A 53 -3.44 -17.31 -7.09
CA SER A 53 -2.29 -16.64 -6.55
C SER A 53 -2.29 -15.31 -7.26
N THR A 54 -2.52 -14.22 -6.52
CA THR A 54 -2.46 -12.85 -7.03
C THR A 54 -1.07 -12.68 -7.61
N ALA A 55 -0.92 -12.96 -8.90
CA ALA A 55 0.36 -12.86 -9.58
C ALA A 55 0.76 -11.40 -9.55
N LEU A 56 1.83 -11.08 -8.84
CA LEU A 56 2.38 -9.74 -8.79
C LEU A 56 2.72 -9.29 -10.21
N VAL A 57 2.27 -8.11 -10.58
CA VAL A 57 2.54 -7.54 -11.90
C VAL A 57 3.90 -6.87 -11.87
N SER A 58 4.83 -7.35 -12.70
CA SER A 58 6.14 -6.71 -12.87
C SER A 58 6.01 -5.48 -13.76
N VAL A 59 6.48 -4.33 -13.28
CA VAL A 59 6.40 -3.05 -13.99
C VAL A 59 7.70 -2.28 -13.86
N GLU A 60 7.93 -1.37 -14.80
CA GLU A 60 8.97 -0.36 -14.73
C GLU A 60 8.45 0.88 -14.00
N ALA A 61 9.18 1.37 -13.01
CA ALA A 61 8.87 2.61 -12.33
C ALA A 61 9.10 3.82 -13.25
N LEU A 62 8.23 4.84 -13.16
CA LEU A 62 8.61 6.15 -13.64
C LEU A 62 9.86 6.60 -12.87
N ALA A 63 10.90 7.00 -13.59
CA ALA A 63 12.17 7.35 -12.96
C ALA A 63 12.32 8.87 -12.79
N ARG A 64 12.79 9.31 -11.62
CA ARG A 64 13.30 10.67 -11.39
C ARG A 64 14.61 10.86 -12.17
N ASP A 65 14.87 12.06 -12.67
CA ASP A 65 16.13 12.39 -13.33
C ASP A 65 17.30 12.29 -12.34
N THR A 66 17.09 12.77 -11.11
CA THR A 66 18.05 12.68 -10.01
C THR A 66 17.57 11.68 -8.98
N ALA A 67 18.42 10.75 -8.60
CA ALA A 67 18.12 9.79 -7.55
C ALA A 67 18.08 10.46 -6.18
N ILE A 68 17.13 10.05 -5.34
CA ILE A 68 17.11 10.38 -3.92
C ILE A 68 18.13 9.48 -3.22
N ALA A 69 19.16 10.06 -2.63
CA ALA A 69 20.25 9.28 -2.01
C ALA A 69 19.77 8.55 -0.73
N ILE A 70 18.97 9.23 0.09
CA ILE A 70 18.38 8.72 1.34
C ILE A 70 16.90 9.09 1.28
N GLY A 71 16.02 8.18 1.69
CA GLY A 71 14.57 8.43 1.67
C GLY A 71 14.20 9.75 2.38
N VAL A 72 13.37 10.55 1.73
CA VAL A 72 12.87 11.82 2.28
C VAL A 72 11.59 11.54 3.04
N THR A 73 11.59 11.81 4.36
CA THR A 73 10.46 11.50 5.24
C THR A 73 9.93 12.75 5.91
N HIS A 74 8.62 12.96 5.83
CA HIS A 74 7.90 14.03 6.54
C HIS A 74 6.68 13.50 7.28
N SER A 75 6.30 14.19 8.37
CA SER A 75 5.11 13.89 9.16
C SER A 75 4.14 15.06 9.10
N PHE A 76 2.87 14.76 8.87
CA PHE A 76 1.79 15.72 8.75
C PHE A 76 0.63 15.31 9.65
N SER A 77 0.01 16.24 10.35
CA SER A 77 -1.16 15.96 11.19
C SER A 77 -2.40 16.65 10.63
N PHE A 78 -3.45 15.87 10.44
CA PHE A 78 -4.72 16.36 9.89
C PHE A 78 -5.88 16.00 10.80
N GLY A 79 -6.88 16.87 10.80
CA GLY A 79 -8.18 16.63 11.42
C GLY A 79 -9.28 16.51 10.37
N LYS A 80 -10.53 16.64 10.79
CA LYS A 80 -11.71 16.51 9.92
C LYS A 80 -11.77 17.52 8.77
N ARG A 81 -11.10 18.66 8.86
CA ARG A 81 -11.07 19.65 7.77
C ARG A 81 -10.28 19.18 6.57
N GLY A 82 -9.50 18.08 6.70
CA GLY A 82 -8.58 17.66 5.66
C GLY A 82 -7.42 18.63 5.49
N GLY A 83 -6.87 18.72 4.28
CA GLY A 83 -5.76 19.59 3.94
C GLY A 83 -4.92 19.08 2.79
N THR A 84 -3.65 19.46 2.78
CA THR A 84 -2.72 19.06 1.71
C THR A 84 -1.39 18.65 2.30
N ILE A 85 -0.86 17.52 1.86
CA ILE A 85 0.56 17.15 1.97
C ILE A 85 1.24 17.73 0.75
N ASP A 86 2.23 18.56 0.93
CA ASP A 86 2.99 19.17 -0.17
C ASP A 86 4.48 18.90 0.00
N MET A 87 5.02 18.06 -0.87
CA MET A 87 6.44 17.70 -0.95
C MET A 87 6.95 17.91 -2.38
N ARG A 88 6.31 18.81 -3.15
CA ARG A 88 6.64 19.00 -4.58
C ARG A 88 8.05 19.47 -4.80
N ASP A 89 8.54 20.37 -3.99
CA ASP A 89 9.88 20.96 -4.14
C ASP A 89 11.00 19.91 -3.97
N GLU A 90 10.77 18.90 -3.13
CA GLU A 90 11.76 17.87 -2.81
C GLU A 90 11.57 16.59 -3.64
N THR A 91 10.32 16.20 -3.88
CA THR A 91 10.02 14.86 -4.41
C THR A 91 9.02 14.86 -5.56
N GLY A 92 8.36 15.97 -5.84
CA GLY A 92 7.29 16.09 -6.83
C GLY A 92 5.91 15.67 -6.33
N LEU A 93 5.76 15.26 -5.07
CA LEU A 93 4.51 14.72 -4.51
C LEU A 93 3.60 15.80 -3.93
N ARG A 94 2.31 15.66 -4.19
CA ARG A 94 1.22 16.34 -3.48
C ARG A 94 0.08 15.36 -3.21
N ILE A 95 -0.52 15.43 -2.01
CA ILE A 95 -1.73 14.68 -1.66
C ILE A 95 -2.80 15.67 -1.21
N ASP A 96 -3.95 15.65 -1.85
CA ASP A 96 -5.11 16.42 -1.41
C ASP A 96 -6.01 15.53 -0.53
N ILE A 97 -6.28 15.97 0.70
CA ILE A 97 -7.07 15.27 1.71
C ILE A 97 -8.40 16.01 1.85
N PRO A 98 -9.52 15.45 1.34
CA PRO A 98 -10.82 16.10 1.45
C PRO A 98 -11.30 16.26 2.89
N GLU A 99 -12.19 17.21 3.10
CA GLU A 99 -12.88 17.32 4.37
C GLU A 99 -13.63 16.03 4.72
N ASN A 100 -13.54 15.62 6.00
CA ASN A 100 -14.10 14.38 6.53
C ASN A 100 -13.58 13.09 5.83
N ALA A 101 -12.36 13.12 5.30
CA ALA A 101 -11.70 11.91 4.78
C ALA A 101 -11.00 11.11 5.88
N ILE A 102 -10.53 11.80 6.93
CA ILE A 102 -9.75 11.17 8.02
C ILE A 102 -10.66 10.35 8.94
N PRO A 103 -10.33 9.08 9.22
CA PRO A 103 -11.01 8.30 10.24
C PRO A 103 -10.69 8.87 11.64
N GLY A 104 -11.74 9.08 12.44
CA GLY A 104 -11.59 9.67 13.78
C GLY A 104 -11.47 11.19 13.77
N ASN A 105 -10.84 11.74 14.83
CA ASN A 105 -10.74 13.19 15.03
C ASN A 105 -9.45 13.79 14.44
N SER A 106 -8.37 13.02 14.45
CA SER A 106 -7.08 13.41 13.90
C SER A 106 -6.28 12.16 13.47
N LEU A 107 -5.38 12.36 12.52
CA LEU A 107 -4.46 11.34 12.04
C LEU A 107 -3.12 12.00 11.73
N THR A 108 -2.03 11.44 12.24
CA THR A 108 -0.68 11.79 11.80
C THR A 108 -0.28 10.84 10.68
N ILE A 109 0.08 11.43 9.56
CA ILE A 109 0.49 10.74 8.33
C ILE A 109 1.99 10.92 8.18
N VAL A 110 2.72 9.83 8.07
CA VAL A 110 4.15 9.83 7.71
C VAL A 110 4.26 9.43 6.25
N VAL A 111 4.95 10.24 5.48
CA VAL A 111 5.20 10.00 4.05
C VAL A 111 6.69 9.88 3.85
N THR A 112 7.10 8.78 3.24
CA THR A 112 8.50 8.55 2.84
C THR A 112 8.60 8.41 1.33
N ALA A 113 9.27 9.35 0.65
CA ALA A 113 9.72 9.13 -0.71
C ALA A 113 10.87 8.14 -0.67
N LEU A 114 10.73 6.99 -1.35
CA LEU A 114 11.73 5.94 -1.33
C LEU A 114 13.03 6.40 -2.02
N PRO A 115 14.20 5.92 -1.54
CA PRO A 115 15.49 6.25 -2.16
C PRO A 115 15.56 5.71 -3.59
N GLY A 116 16.54 6.18 -4.36
CA GLY A 116 16.73 5.79 -5.75
C GLY A 116 15.95 6.65 -6.73
N LYS A 117 15.80 6.14 -7.96
CA LYS A 117 15.14 6.87 -9.04
C LYS A 117 13.65 6.61 -9.14
N ALA A 118 13.14 5.53 -8.59
CA ALA A 118 11.72 5.19 -8.70
C ALA A 118 10.82 6.27 -8.08
N VAL A 119 9.78 6.69 -8.80
CA VAL A 119 8.72 7.55 -8.25
C VAL A 119 7.81 6.68 -7.39
N ALA A 120 8.25 6.43 -6.17
CA ALA A 120 7.58 5.56 -5.22
C ALA A 120 7.60 6.16 -3.81
N TYR A 121 6.51 5.93 -3.07
CA TYR A 121 6.25 6.50 -1.75
C TYR A 121 5.64 5.47 -0.83
N ASP A 122 6.05 5.50 0.43
CA ASP A 122 5.44 4.75 1.52
C ASP A 122 4.65 5.69 2.42
N PHE A 123 3.45 5.26 2.83
CA PHE A 123 2.54 6.04 3.65
C PHE A 123 2.15 5.29 4.92
N GLN A 124 2.37 5.90 6.06
CA GLN A 124 2.02 5.33 7.35
C GLN A 124 0.99 6.19 8.10
N PRO A 125 0.20 5.55 8.98
CA PRO A 125 0.18 4.12 9.34
C PRO A 125 -0.43 3.25 8.24
N HIS A 126 0.23 2.12 7.93
CA HIS A 126 -0.29 1.16 6.96
C HIS A 126 -1.68 0.66 7.37
N GLY A 127 -2.49 0.32 6.37
CA GLY A 127 -3.84 -0.19 6.59
C GLY A 127 -4.88 0.88 7.01
N THR A 128 -4.48 2.15 7.12
CA THR A 128 -5.46 3.23 7.33
C THR A 128 -6.41 3.31 6.15
N VAL A 129 -7.71 3.15 6.41
CA VAL A 129 -8.77 3.28 5.39
C VAL A 129 -9.43 4.65 5.55
N PHE A 130 -9.53 5.40 4.47
CA PHE A 130 -10.13 6.73 4.46
C PHE A 130 -11.63 6.67 4.20
N LEU A 131 -12.37 7.60 4.83
CA LEU A 131 -13.82 7.73 4.63
C LEU A 131 -14.16 8.31 3.25
N LYS A 132 -13.22 9.07 2.67
CA LYS A 132 -13.28 9.59 1.29
C LYS A 132 -11.91 9.37 0.64
N PRO A 133 -11.86 9.07 -0.66
CA PRO A 133 -10.59 8.92 -1.35
C PRO A 133 -9.74 10.18 -1.26
N LEU A 134 -8.45 10.03 -1.04
CA LEU A 134 -7.47 11.09 -1.19
C LEU A 134 -7.05 11.18 -2.66
N THR A 135 -6.56 12.34 -3.09
CA THR A 135 -6.01 12.50 -4.44
C THR A 135 -4.50 12.58 -4.37
N PHE A 136 -3.85 11.54 -4.89
CA PHE A 136 -2.41 11.53 -5.16
C PHE A 136 -2.14 12.33 -6.43
N ARG A 137 -1.12 13.19 -6.39
CA ARG A 137 -0.61 13.96 -7.53
C ARG A 137 0.90 13.91 -7.55
N HIS A 138 1.47 13.77 -8.72
CA HIS A 138 2.91 13.83 -8.90
C HIS A 138 3.27 14.67 -10.13
N GLU A 139 4.21 15.60 -9.96
CA GLU A 139 4.74 16.38 -11.07
C GLU A 139 5.61 15.50 -11.97
N LEU A 140 5.42 15.60 -13.28
CA LEU A 140 6.19 14.85 -14.27
C LEU A 140 7.51 15.55 -14.63
N LYS A 141 7.66 16.79 -14.21
CA LYS A 141 8.91 17.54 -14.36
C LYS A 141 10.04 16.80 -13.63
N ASN A 142 11.23 16.80 -14.23
CA ASN A 142 12.42 16.12 -13.71
C ASN A 142 12.24 14.60 -13.57
N THR A 143 11.46 14.01 -14.45
CA THR A 143 11.28 12.56 -14.54
C THR A 143 11.60 12.06 -15.95
N SER A 144 11.67 10.76 -16.13
CA SER A 144 11.87 10.13 -17.43
C SER A 144 10.71 10.34 -18.41
N TRP A 145 9.57 10.89 -17.95
CA TRP A 145 8.41 11.12 -18.81
C TRP A 145 8.71 11.97 -20.04
N ASP A 146 9.45 13.06 -19.88
CA ASP A 146 9.80 13.95 -20.98
C ASP A 146 10.75 13.32 -22.00
N LYS A 147 11.47 12.28 -21.58
CA LYS A 147 12.46 11.56 -22.37
C LYS A 147 11.90 10.32 -23.06
N LEU A 148 10.71 9.89 -22.72
CA LEU A 148 10.09 8.72 -23.33
C LEU A 148 9.73 9.04 -24.79
N ARG A 149 10.42 8.35 -25.72
CA ARG A 149 10.17 8.50 -27.18
C ARG A 149 8.77 8.09 -27.57
N VAL A 150 8.22 7.11 -26.87
CA VAL A 150 6.83 6.71 -26.95
C VAL A 150 6.25 7.01 -25.59
N LYS A 151 5.41 8.02 -25.50
CA LYS A 151 4.67 8.33 -24.27
C LYS A 151 3.70 7.16 -24.03
N GLY A 152 4.21 6.16 -23.35
CA GLY A 152 3.45 5.00 -22.91
C GLY A 152 2.34 5.42 -21.96
N THR A 153 1.44 4.52 -21.66
CA THR A 153 0.40 4.76 -20.66
C THR A 153 1.03 4.71 -19.28
N LEU A 154 1.02 5.84 -18.55
CA LEU A 154 1.33 5.81 -17.13
C LEU A 154 0.23 5.09 -16.37
N ASN A 155 0.61 4.40 -15.31
CA ASN A 155 -0.30 3.75 -14.38
C ASN A 155 0.09 4.09 -12.95
N GLY A 156 -0.90 4.12 -12.06
CA GLY A 156 -0.67 4.06 -10.63
C GLY A 156 -0.44 2.62 -10.24
N GLY A 157 0.41 2.40 -9.26
CA GLY A 157 0.69 1.08 -8.72
C GLY A 157 0.62 1.06 -7.21
N TYR A 158 0.10 -0.03 -6.66
CA TYR A 158 0.03 -0.29 -5.24
C TYR A 158 0.97 -1.45 -4.89
N PHE A 159 1.71 -1.28 -3.81
CA PHE A 159 2.55 -2.32 -3.21
C PHE A 159 2.37 -2.34 -1.69
N LYS A 160 2.42 -3.52 -1.10
CA LYS A 160 2.27 -3.69 0.36
C LYS A 160 3.54 -3.39 1.13
N ASP A 161 4.68 -3.70 0.51
CA ASP A 161 5.98 -3.60 1.16
C ASP A 161 7.02 -3.03 0.19
N ALA A 162 7.90 -2.16 0.70
CA ALA A 162 8.94 -1.52 -0.09
C ALA A 162 9.95 -2.53 -0.70
N SER A 163 10.07 -3.73 -0.14
CA SER A 163 10.90 -4.81 -0.71
C SER A 163 10.40 -5.32 -2.06
N GLN A 164 9.16 -5.00 -2.42
CA GLN A 164 8.61 -5.30 -3.74
C GLN A 164 9.20 -4.44 -4.86
N ILE A 165 9.96 -3.38 -4.50
CA ILE A 165 10.60 -2.48 -5.45
C ILE A 165 12.10 -2.74 -5.46
N ASP A 166 12.62 -3.11 -6.61
CA ASP A 166 14.06 -3.08 -6.90
C ASP A 166 14.47 -1.64 -7.17
N LEU A 167 14.95 -0.97 -6.13
CA LEU A 167 15.35 0.43 -6.18
C LEU A 167 16.56 0.67 -7.09
N THR A 168 17.35 -0.37 -7.38
CA THR A 168 18.53 -0.30 -8.26
C THR A 168 18.12 -0.30 -9.72
N ASN A 169 17.24 -1.23 -10.10
CA ASN A 169 16.83 -1.41 -11.49
C ASN A 169 15.53 -0.66 -11.83
N GLY A 170 14.83 -0.11 -10.83
CA GLY A 170 13.57 0.59 -11.03
C GLY A 170 12.42 -0.34 -11.44
N ILE A 171 12.49 -1.62 -11.08
CA ILE A 171 11.46 -2.61 -11.36
C ILE A 171 10.67 -2.86 -10.08
N ALA A 172 9.35 -2.91 -10.19
CA ALA A 172 8.47 -3.21 -9.06
C ALA A 172 7.59 -4.41 -9.34
N ARG A 173 7.28 -5.16 -8.28
CA ARG A 173 6.26 -6.22 -8.27
C ARG A 173 5.05 -5.68 -7.53
N LEU A 174 4.00 -5.36 -8.26
CA LEU A 174 2.83 -4.66 -7.73
C LEU A 174 1.69 -5.62 -7.43
N ASP A 175 0.99 -5.36 -6.34
CA ASP A 175 -0.25 -6.04 -5.99
C ASP A 175 -1.41 -5.56 -6.88
N GLU A 176 -1.38 -4.28 -7.28
CA GLU A 176 -2.43 -3.69 -8.12
C GLU A 176 -1.85 -2.62 -9.06
N LEU A 177 -2.37 -2.60 -10.28
CA LEU A 177 -2.19 -1.53 -11.26
C LEU A 177 -3.54 -0.90 -11.57
N PHE A 178 -3.58 0.42 -11.62
CA PHE A 178 -4.81 1.15 -11.92
C PHE A 178 -4.55 2.34 -12.83
N PRO A 179 -5.57 2.79 -13.58
CA PRO A 179 -5.43 3.93 -14.49
C PRO A 179 -5.20 5.23 -13.73
N VAL A 180 -4.49 6.14 -14.37
CA VAL A 180 -4.24 7.49 -13.85
C VAL A 180 -4.87 8.54 -14.74
N THR A 181 -5.11 9.71 -14.19
CA THR A 181 -5.44 10.91 -14.95
C THR A 181 -4.16 11.67 -15.25
N LEU A 182 -3.86 11.83 -16.54
CA LEU A 182 -2.70 12.58 -17.01
C LEU A 182 -3.13 13.97 -17.42
N LYS A 183 -2.52 15.00 -16.83
CA LYS A 183 -2.55 16.39 -17.26
C LYS A 183 -1.17 16.78 -17.78
N SER A 184 -1.05 17.91 -18.47
CA SER A 184 0.18 18.31 -19.21
C SER A 184 1.51 18.08 -18.46
N SER A 185 1.54 18.28 -17.16
CA SER A 185 2.74 18.17 -16.33
C SER A 185 2.54 17.40 -15.04
N GLU A 186 1.40 16.75 -14.86
CA GLU A 186 1.03 16.08 -13.61
C GLU A 186 0.26 14.78 -13.89
N VAL A 187 0.57 13.76 -13.12
CA VAL A 187 -0.20 12.53 -13.05
C VAL A 187 -0.96 12.49 -11.73
N SER A 188 -2.22 12.02 -11.75
CA SER A 188 -3.03 11.91 -10.54
C SER A 188 -3.90 10.66 -10.52
N PHE A 189 -4.17 10.16 -9.32
CA PHE A 189 -5.09 9.05 -9.05
C PHE A 189 -5.63 9.11 -7.62
N SER A 190 -6.66 8.32 -7.35
CA SER A 190 -7.30 8.24 -6.04
C SER A 190 -6.71 7.11 -5.21
N ILE A 191 -6.47 7.37 -3.91
CA ILE A 191 -6.08 6.37 -2.93
C ILE A 191 -7.10 6.29 -1.80
N LYS A 192 -7.46 5.08 -1.38
CA LYS A 192 -8.49 4.82 -0.36
C LYS A 192 -7.93 4.32 0.95
N HIS A 193 -6.72 3.84 0.95
CA HIS A 193 -6.02 3.32 2.13
C HIS A 193 -4.53 3.66 2.03
N PHE A 194 -3.82 3.58 3.16
CA PHE A 194 -2.37 3.76 3.16
C PHE A 194 -1.61 2.46 3.06
N SER A 195 -0.58 2.49 2.24
CA SER A 195 0.50 1.56 2.05
C SER A 195 1.53 2.20 1.11
N GLY A 196 2.16 1.44 0.22
CA GLY A 196 3.02 1.95 -0.81
C GLY A 196 2.30 2.26 -2.12
N TYR A 197 2.65 3.39 -2.72
CA TYR A 197 2.15 3.80 -4.04
C TYR A 197 3.28 4.30 -4.93
N MET A 198 3.15 4.05 -6.22
CA MET A 198 4.12 4.49 -7.21
C MET A 198 3.47 4.91 -8.54
N VAL A 199 4.25 5.59 -9.36
CA VAL A 199 3.91 5.81 -10.76
C VAL A 199 4.75 4.85 -11.61
N SER A 200 4.09 4.09 -12.47
CA SER A 200 4.70 3.15 -13.39
C SER A 200 4.71 3.71 -14.81
N GLY A 201 5.80 3.50 -15.52
CA GLY A 201 5.98 3.85 -16.94
C GLY A 201 5.48 2.81 -17.93
N GLY A 202 4.96 1.68 -17.46
CA GLY A 202 4.48 0.58 -18.28
C GLY A 202 4.80 -0.80 -17.71
N ARG A 203 4.38 -1.86 -18.39
CA ARG A 203 4.80 -3.22 -18.03
C ARG A 203 6.26 -3.41 -18.40
N SER A 204 7.05 -3.91 -17.47
CA SER A 204 8.39 -4.39 -17.78
C SER A 204 8.26 -5.56 -18.77
N SER A 205 8.83 -5.43 -19.93
CA SER A 205 9.08 -6.56 -20.82
C SER A 205 10.21 -7.39 -20.20
N VAL A 206 9.90 -8.17 -19.16
CA VAL A 206 10.76 -9.28 -18.80
C VAL A 206 10.68 -10.24 -19.97
N SER A 207 11.68 -10.15 -20.86
CA SER A 207 11.91 -11.15 -21.88
C SER A 207 12.02 -12.48 -21.13
N SER A 208 10.99 -13.30 -21.21
CA SER A 208 11.11 -14.71 -20.92
C SER A 208 12.10 -15.24 -21.95
N ASN A 209 13.39 -15.30 -21.59
CA ASN A 209 14.34 -16.13 -22.30
C ASN A 209 13.83 -17.57 -22.16
N HIS A 210 12.95 -17.94 -23.04
CA HIS A 210 12.68 -19.32 -23.34
C HIS A 210 13.94 -19.79 -24.09
N SER A 211 14.90 -20.32 -23.34
CA SER A 211 15.99 -21.08 -23.89
C SER A 211 15.38 -22.37 -24.43
N ASP A 212 15.09 -22.38 -25.72
CA ASP A 212 14.87 -23.58 -26.48
C ASP A 212 16.16 -24.41 -26.43
N PHE A 213 16.11 -25.53 -25.72
CA PHE A 213 17.04 -26.65 -25.82
C PHE A 213 16.28 -27.84 -26.40
#